data_41651852cc2599c149e2f02a33b18900
#
_entry.id   41651852cc2599c149e2f02a33b18900
#
_cell.length_a   1.000
_cell.length_b   1.000
_cell.length_c   1.000
_cell.angle_alpha   90.00
_cell.angle_beta   90.00
_cell.angle_gamma   90.00
#
_symmetry.space_group_name_H-M   'P 1'
#
loop_
_entity.id
_entity.type
_entity.pdbx_description
1 polymer ?
#
loop_
_entity_poly.entity_id
_entity_poly.type
_entity_poly.pdbx_seq_one_letter_code
_entity_poly.pdbx_strand_id
1 'polypeptide(L)'
;TIRAACEALGTFDLSGCELYTSCYPCPMCLSATIWANIKVVYYGNTAKDAADIGFRDDYIYDFIKSNCVDESVMKISPCNREETIVTFKKFMDKNDKKMY
;
A
#
# COMPACT_ATOMS: atom_id res chain seq x y z
N THR A 1 -6.13 11.23 -5.45
CA THR A 1 -6.68 11.81 -4.20
C THR A 1 -5.59 11.97 -3.15
N ILE A 2 -4.92 10.90 -2.71
CA ILE A 2 -3.88 10.98 -1.66
C ILE A 2 -2.73 11.88 -2.08
N ARG A 3 -2.22 11.73 -3.31
CA ARG A 3 -1.15 12.57 -3.85
C ARG A 3 -1.53 14.05 -3.88
N ALA A 4 -2.74 14.34 -4.34
CA ALA A 4 -3.26 15.71 -4.38
C ALA A 4 -3.42 16.31 -2.98
N ALA A 5 -3.87 15.52 -2.00
CA ALA A 5 -3.98 15.95 -0.61
C ALA A 5 -2.60 16.24 -0.01
N CYS A 6 -1.61 15.39 -0.24
CA CYS A 6 -0.24 15.61 0.20
C CYS A 6 0.34 16.92 -0.37
N GLU A 7 0.10 17.17 -1.64
CA GLU A 7 0.53 18.39 -2.32
C GLU A 7 -0.16 19.62 -1.73
N ALA A 8 -1.48 19.57 -1.57
CA ALA A 8 -2.26 20.69 -1.04
C ALA A 8 -1.90 21.03 0.42
N LEU A 9 -1.61 20.02 1.25
CA LEU A 9 -1.28 20.21 2.66
C LEU A 9 0.24 20.34 2.92
N GLY A 10 1.05 20.17 1.89
CA GLY A 10 2.50 20.30 2.00
C GLY A 10 3.16 19.23 2.87
N THR A 11 2.57 18.03 2.96
CA THR A 11 3.09 16.94 3.80
C THR A 11 2.70 15.58 3.22
N PHE A 12 3.52 14.56 3.46
CA PHE A 12 3.16 13.17 3.16
C PHE A 12 2.34 12.53 4.30
N ASP A 13 2.27 13.16 5.45
CA ASP A 13 1.55 12.67 6.63
C ASP A 13 0.14 13.25 6.64
N LEU A 14 -0.85 12.42 6.36
CA LEU A 14 -2.26 12.78 6.33
C LEU A 14 -2.99 12.29 7.59
N SER A 15 -2.29 12.19 8.73
CA SER A 15 -2.90 11.90 10.03
C SER A 15 -4.04 12.88 10.29
N GLY A 16 -5.15 12.37 10.80
CA GLY A 16 -6.34 13.18 11.07
C GLY A 16 -7.26 13.40 9.87
N CYS A 17 -6.83 13.02 8.66
CA CYS A 17 -7.69 13.03 7.48
C CYS A 17 -8.55 11.78 7.42
N GLU A 18 -9.71 11.90 6.77
CA GLU A 18 -10.60 10.77 6.46
C GLU A 18 -10.67 10.58 4.95
N LEU A 19 -10.73 9.33 4.51
CA LEU A 19 -10.89 8.99 3.10
C LEU A 19 -12.32 8.52 2.82
N TYR A 20 -12.96 9.13 1.83
CA TYR A 20 -14.25 8.71 1.32
C TYR A 20 -14.06 8.17 -0.09
N THR A 21 -14.54 6.97 -0.35
CA THR A 21 -14.38 6.31 -1.64
C THR A 21 -15.64 5.59 -2.06
N SER A 22 -15.93 5.58 -3.36
CA SER A 22 -17.11 4.90 -3.91
C SER A 22 -17.01 3.37 -3.84
N CYS A 23 -15.78 2.83 -3.74
CA CYS A 23 -15.55 1.39 -3.66
C CYS A 23 -14.46 1.09 -2.62
N TYR A 24 -14.55 -0.08 -2.00
CA TYR A 24 -13.49 -0.56 -1.10
C TYR A 24 -12.13 -0.44 -1.79
N PRO A 25 -11.12 0.16 -1.16
CA PRO A 25 -9.84 0.38 -1.81
C PRO A 25 -9.20 -0.91 -2.32
N CYS A 26 -8.71 -0.89 -3.55
CA CYS A 26 -7.87 -1.99 -4.05
C CYS A 26 -6.58 -2.07 -3.23
N PRO A 27 -5.82 -3.18 -3.31
CA PRO A 27 -4.61 -3.34 -2.49
C PRO A 27 -3.60 -2.19 -2.65
N MET A 28 -3.46 -1.63 -3.84
CA MET A 28 -2.57 -0.48 -4.09
C MET A 28 -3.03 0.75 -3.31
N CYS A 29 -4.31 1.11 -3.43
CA CYS A 29 -4.86 2.29 -2.76
C CYS A 29 -4.95 2.10 -1.25
N LEU A 30 -5.26 0.87 -0.79
CA LEU A 30 -5.26 0.55 0.63
C LEU A 30 -3.86 0.75 1.23
N SER A 31 -2.84 0.24 0.58
CA SER A 31 -1.46 0.41 1.04
C SER A 31 -1.04 1.87 1.04
N ALA A 32 -1.39 2.63 0.01
CA ALA A 32 -1.12 4.07 -0.05
C ALA A 32 -1.82 4.83 1.09
N THR A 33 -3.04 4.43 1.44
CA THR A 33 -3.81 5.02 2.54
C THR A 33 -3.11 4.77 3.88
N ILE A 34 -2.61 3.54 4.08
CA ILE A 34 -1.85 3.18 5.29
C ILE A 34 -0.54 3.96 5.36
N TRP A 35 0.22 4.04 4.27
CA TRP A 35 1.46 4.80 4.20
C TRP A 35 1.26 6.29 4.49
N ALA A 36 0.11 6.85 4.10
CA ALA A 36 -0.24 8.25 4.37
C ALA A 36 -0.75 8.49 5.79
N ASN A 37 -0.81 7.46 6.64
CA ASN A 37 -1.32 7.53 8.02
C ASN A 37 -2.80 7.90 8.14
N ILE A 38 -3.60 7.67 7.11
CA ILE A 38 -5.06 7.82 7.17
C ILE A 38 -5.63 6.63 7.95
N LYS A 39 -6.35 6.92 9.03
CA LYS A 39 -6.88 5.88 9.93
C LYS A 39 -8.36 5.58 9.75
N VAL A 40 -9.06 6.39 8.97
CA VAL A 40 -10.51 6.26 8.78
C VAL A 40 -10.84 6.29 7.30
N VAL A 41 -11.50 5.24 6.83
CA VAL A 41 -11.95 5.11 5.44
C VAL A 41 -13.43 4.75 5.43
N TYR A 42 -14.21 5.51 4.67
CA TYR A 42 -15.62 5.20 4.40
C TYR A 42 -15.76 4.80 2.94
N TYR A 43 -16.38 3.66 2.68
CA TYR A 43 -16.52 3.14 1.33
C TYR A 43 -17.97 2.73 1.02
N GLY A 44 -18.32 2.77 -0.26
CA GLY A 44 -19.64 2.35 -0.75
C GLY A 44 -19.65 0.87 -1.16
N ASN A 45 -19.26 0.59 -2.40
CA ASN A 45 -19.25 -0.78 -2.95
C ASN A 45 -18.14 -1.63 -2.31
N THR A 46 -18.39 -2.94 -2.21
CA THR A 46 -17.42 -3.90 -1.68
C THR A 46 -16.43 -4.35 -2.76
N ALA A 47 -15.35 -5.02 -2.33
CA ALA A 47 -14.43 -5.65 -3.27
C ALA A 47 -15.12 -6.73 -4.12
N LYS A 48 -16.13 -7.42 -3.56
CA LYS A 48 -16.93 -8.40 -4.32
C LYS A 48 -17.77 -7.71 -5.39
N ASP A 49 -18.37 -6.58 -5.09
CA ASP A 49 -19.11 -5.80 -6.10
C ASP A 49 -18.19 -5.42 -7.27
N ALA A 50 -16.95 -5.03 -6.99
CA ALA A 50 -15.95 -4.72 -8.00
C ALA A 50 -15.59 -5.97 -8.84
N ALA A 51 -15.43 -7.13 -8.20
CA ALA A 51 -15.14 -8.40 -8.88
C ALA A 51 -16.29 -8.80 -9.82
N ASP A 52 -17.52 -8.60 -9.40
CA ASP A 52 -18.72 -8.96 -10.17
C ASP A 52 -18.82 -8.18 -11.49
N ILE A 53 -18.20 -7.00 -11.59
CA ILE A 53 -18.16 -6.22 -12.84
C ILE A 53 -16.81 -6.36 -13.58
N GLY A 54 -15.94 -7.28 -13.14
CA GLY A 54 -14.72 -7.64 -13.85
C GLY A 54 -13.42 -7.01 -13.33
N PHE A 55 -13.45 -6.29 -12.24
CA PHE A 55 -12.23 -5.81 -11.58
C PHE A 55 -11.61 -6.92 -10.73
N ARG A 56 -10.28 -6.94 -10.62
CA ARG A 56 -9.56 -8.06 -10.02
C ARG A 56 -9.05 -7.77 -8.61
N ASP A 57 -9.76 -6.96 -7.85
CA ASP A 57 -9.32 -6.57 -6.50
C ASP A 57 -9.27 -7.78 -5.55
N ASP A 58 -10.28 -8.63 -5.63
CA ASP A 58 -10.37 -9.87 -4.83
C ASP A 58 -9.23 -10.85 -5.16
N TYR A 59 -8.88 -10.97 -6.43
CA TYR A 59 -7.77 -11.81 -6.90
C TYR A 59 -6.44 -11.41 -6.27
N ILE A 60 -6.17 -10.11 -6.16
CA ILE A 60 -4.96 -9.60 -5.53
C ILE A 60 -5.02 -9.79 -4.02
N TYR A 61 -6.17 -9.51 -3.39
CA TYR A 61 -6.35 -9.74 -1.96
C TYR A 61 -6.14 -11.21 -1.58
N ASP A 62 -6.64 -12.14 -2.38
CA ASP A 62 -6.47 -13.58 -2.14
C ASP A 62 -4.99 -13.98 -2.23
N PHE A 63 -4.26 -13.44 -3.19
CA PHE A 63 -2.81 -13.65 -3.29
C PHE A 63 -2.08 -13.18 -2.03
N ILE A 64 -2.40 -11.99 -1.54
CA ILE A 64 -1.80 -11.45 -0.31
C ILE A 64 -2.18 -12.30 0.89
N LYS A 65 -3.42 -12.73 1.02
CA LYS A 65 -3.88 -13.61 2.11
C LYS A 65 -3.17 -14.96 2.12
N SER A 66 -2.77 -15.47 0.96
CA SER A 66 -2.00 -16.71 0.84
C SER A 66 -0.51 -16.54 1.19
N ASN A 67 -0.10 -15.41 1.73
CA ASN A 67 1.31 -15.04 1.98
C ASN A 67 2.14 -14.90 0.71
N CYS A 68 1.50 -14.53 -0.41
CA CYS A 68 2.17 -14.30 -1.69
C CYS A 68 2.91 -15.52 -2.23
N VAL A 69 2.40 -16.74 -1.96
CA VAL A 69 3.07 -17.99 -2.36
C VAL A 69 2.51 -18.64 -3.62
N ASP A 70 1.36 -18.17 -4.12
CA ASP A 70 0.73 -18.73 -5.32
C ASP A 70 1.51 -18.34 -6.58
N GLU A 71 2.35 -19.24 -7.08
CA GLU A 71 3.21 -18.99 -8.24
C GLU A 71 2.43 -18.83 -9.55
N SER A 72 1.15 -19.24 -9.60
CA SER A 72 0.30 -18.97 -10.77
C SER A 72 -0.02 -17.49 -10.92
N VAL A 73 0.04 -16.72 -9.82
CA VAL A 73 -0.13 -15.28 -9.83
C VAL A 73 1.20 -14.58 -10.08
N MET A 74 2.20 -14.89 -9.27
CA MET A 74 3.52 -14.28 -9.36
C MET A 74 4.53 -15.12 -8.59
N LYS A 75 5.70 -15.34 -9.18
CA LYS A 75 6.82 -15.96 -8.49
C LYS A 75 7.66 -14.85 -7.84
N ILE A 76 7.80 -14.93 -6.52
CA ILE A 76 8.62 -14.01 -5.73
C ILE A 76 9.75 -14.80 -5.09
N SER A 77 10.99 -14.40 -5.35
CA SER A 77 12.17 -15.11 -4.86
C SER A 77 13.20 -14.13 -4.30
N PRO A 78 13.92 -14.49 -3.23
CA PRO A 78 15.00 -13.65 -2.72
C PRO A 78 16.18 -13.64 -3.72
N CYS A 79 16.91 -12.54 -3.74
CA CYS A 79 18.10 -12.38 -4.57
C CYS A 79 19.08 -11.42 -3.91
N ASN A 80 20.33 -11.88 -3.72
CA ASN A 80 21.45 -11.05 -3.29
C ASN A 80 21.20 -10.22 -2.01
N ARG A 81 20.49 -10.78 -1.02
CA ARG A 81 20.21 -10.09 0.23
C ARG A 81 21.50 -9.62 0.93
N GLU A 82 22.57 -10.40 0.87
CA GLU A 82 23.85 -10.07 1.51
C GLU A 82 24.46 -8.77 0.98
N GLU A 83 24.21 -8.44 -0.28
CA GLU A 83 24.67 -7.19 -0.89
C GLU A 83 23.72 -6.04 -0.59
N THR A 84 22.42 -6.27 -0.69
CA THR A 84 21.41 -5.22 -0.55
C THR A 84 21.26 -4.74 0.89
N ILE A 85 21.47 -5.60 1.88
CA ILE A 85 21.38 -5.23 3.30
C ILE A 85 22.40 -4.15 3.69
N VAL A 86 23.50 -4.04 2.96
CA VAL A 86 24.51 -3.01 3.20
C VAL A 86 23.94 -1.60 3.05
N THR A 87 23.03 -1.40 2.11
CA THR A 87 22.35 -0.11 1.91
C THR A 87 21.51 0.26 3.13
N PHE A 88 20.80 -0.70 3.72
CA PHE A 88 20.02 -0.45 4.94
C PHE A 88 20.91 -0.10 6.12
N LYS A 89 22.05 -0.78 6.26
CA LYS A 89 23.04 -0.47 7.31
C LYS A 89 23.57 0.94 7.17
N LYS A 90 23.90 1.36 5.94
CA LYS A 90 24.32 2.73 5.66
C LYS A 90 23.26 3.76 6.00
N PHE A 91 21.98 3.46 5.70
CA PHE A 91 20.87 4.32 6.06
C PHE A 91 20.75 4.48 7.58
N MET A 92 20.86 3.38 8.32
CA MET A 92 20.79 3.41 9.79
C MET A 92 21.90 4.25 10.41
N ASP A 93 23.07 4.32 9.78
CA ASP A 93 24.21 5.09 10.26
C ASP A 93 24.12 6.59 9.93
N LYS A 94 23.16 7.00 9.10
CA LYS A 94 22.97 8.42 8.77
C LYS A 94 22.40 9.18 9.96
N ASN A 95 22.93 10.38 10.19
CA ASN A 95 22.47 11.26 11.26
C ASN A 95 21.23 12.09 10.89
N ASP A 96 21.01 12.32 9.59
CA ASP A 96 19.95 13.15 9.03
C ASP A 96 18.83 12.35 8.37
N LYS A 97 18.71 11.06 8.71
CA LYS A 97 17.67 10.20 8.13
C LYS A 97 16.28 10.66 8.53
N LYS A 98 15.34 10.58 7.59
CA LYS A 98 13.93 10.91 7.80
C LYS A 98 13.11 9.64 7.77
N MET A 99 12.35 9.41 8.84
CA MET A 99 11.43 8.26 8.96
C MET A 99 10.01 8.67 8.56
N TYR A 100 9.22 7.70 8.11
CA TYR A 100 7.83 7.92 7.68
C TYR A 100 6.90 6.83 8.22
#